data_87c8a96887fc00d26961f91e6803a00f
#
_entry.id   87c8a96887fc00d26961f91e6803a00f
#
_cell.length_a   1.000
_cell.length_b   1.000
_cell.length_c   1.000
_cell.angle_alpha   90.00
_cell.angle_beta   90.00
_cell.angle_gamma   90.00
#
_symmetry.space_group_name_H-M   'P 1'
#
loop_
_entity.id
_entity.type
_entity.pdbx_description
1 polymer ?
#
loop_
_entity_poly.entity_id
_entity_poly.type
_entity_poly.pdbx_seq_one_letter_code
_entity_poly.pdbx_strand_id
1 'polypeptide(L)' 'MPHFIVESIEFDFSDSMGTITEQEQEFITDNALGLWHVEKEEDLVDYITDKTGWCVSSIQYCENRPHPLTSYK' A
#
# COMPACT_ATOMS: atom_id res chain seq x y z
N MET A 1 -17.37 -4.51 -0.41
CA MET A 1 -16.27 -3.97 0.38
C MET A 1 -15.37 -3.12 -0.48
N PRO A 2 -14.91 -1.98 -0.01
CA PRO A 2 -14.01 -1.18 -0.81
C PRO A 2 -12.66 -1.85 -0.97
N HIS A 3 -12.06 -1.60 -2.10
CA HIS A 3 -10.72 -2.07 -2.39
C HIS A 3 -9.87 -0.84 -2.66
N PHE A 4 -8.60 -0.94 -2.35
CA PHE A 4 -7.67 0.13 -2.66
C PHE A 4 -6.58 -0.43 -3.54
N ILE A 5 -6.22 0.33 -4.56
CA ILE A 5 -5.14 -0.04 -5.46
C ILE A 5 -3.99 0.89 -5.19
N VAL A 6 -2.90 0.34 -4.69
CA VAL A 6 -1.70 1.12 -4.39
C VAL A 6 -0.91 1.27 -5.68
N GLU A 7 -0.76 2.51 -6.13
CA GLU A 7 -0.07 2.82 -7.37
C GLU A 7 1.40 3.08 -7.13
N SER A 8 1.73 3.65 -5.98
CA SER A 8 3.10 3.95 -5.64
C SER A 8 3.24 3.95 -4.14
N ILE A 9 4.33 3.45 -3.63
CA ILE A 9 4.54 3.39 -2.20
C ILE A 9 6.03 3.48 -1.90
N GLU A 10 6.35 4.21 -0.83
CA GLU A 10 7.70 4.28 -0.31
C GLU A 10 7.67 3.92 1.15
N PHE A 11 8.62 3.11 1.56
CA PHE A 11 8.76 2.71 2.96
C PHE A 11 9.95 3.41 3.58
N ASP A 12 9.89 3.55 4.90
CA ASP A 12 10.99 4.09 5.66
C ASP A 12 11.85 2.91 6.12
N PHE A 13 12.99 2.73 5.48
CA PHE A 13 13.91 1.66 5.81
C PHE A 13 15.05 2.13 6.70
N SER A 14 14.95 3.33 7.26
CA SER A 14 16.02 3.87 8.09
C SER A 14 16.30 3.01 9.32
N ASP A 15 15.27 2.36 9.84
CA ASP A 15 15.41 1.49 11.00
C ASP A 15 16.18 0.22 10.68
N SER A 16 16.39 -0.07 9.41
CA SER A 16 17.13 -1.27 9.03
C SER A 16 18.62 -1.13 9.31
N MET A 17 19.10 0.08 9.49
CA MET A 17 20.50 0.38 9.76
C MET A 17 21.43 -0.23 8.71
N GLY A 18 20.96 -0.25 7.47
CA GLY A 18 21.76 -0.78 6.36
C GLY A 18 21.74 -2.29 6.22
N THR A 19 20.92 -2.99 6.99
CA THR A 19 20.86 -4.45 6.91
C THR A 19 20.04 -4.94 5.73
N ILE A 20 19.26 -4.05 5.11
CA ILE A 20 18.40 -4.44 4.00
C ILE A 20 18.98 -3.89 2.70
N THR A 21 19.09 -4.74 1.70
CA THR A 21 19.68 -4.34 0.42
C THR A 21 18.66 -3.61 -0.43
N GLU A 22 19.16 -2.91 -1.47
CA GLU A 22 18.26 -2.23 -2.40
C GLU A 22 17.31 -3.22 -3.09
N GLN A 23 17.80 -4.41 -3.39
CA GLN A 23 16.98 -5.42 -4.02
C GLN A 23 15.83 -5.86 -3.11
N GLU A 24 16.12 -6.00 -1.82
CA GLU A 24 15.11 -6.36 -0.86
C GLU A 24 14.09 -5.23 -0.70
N GLN A 25 14.56 -3.98 -0.72
CA GLN A 25 13.68 -2.83 -0.64
C GLN A 25 12.73 -2.80 -1.84
N GLU A 26 13.25 -3.05 -3.02
CA GLU A 26 12.42 -3.10 -4.22
C GLU A 26 11.42 -4.23 -4.15
N PHE A 27 11.84 -5.38 -3.65
CA PHE A 27 10.95 -6.53 -3.52
C PHE A 27 9.79 -6.22 -2.58
N ILE A 28 10.09 -5.61 -1.44
CA ILE A 28 9.06 -5.25 -0.46
C ILE A 28 8.10 -4.23 -1.07
N THR A 29 8.64 -3.22 -1.75
CA THR A 29 7.84 -2.20 -2.38
C THR A 29 6.93 -2.79 -3.46
N ASP A 30 7.48 -3.64 -4.31
CA ASP A 30 6.69 -4.26 -5.37
C ASP A 30 5.56 -5.11 -4.82
N ASN A 31 5.82 -5.81 -3.73
CA ASN A 31 4.78 -6.64 -3.11
C ASN A 31 3.68 -5.82 -2.45
N ALA A 32 3.97 -4.58 -2.14
CA ALA A 32 2.97 -3.70 -1.56
C ALA A 32 2.12 -2.99 -2.59
N LEU A 33 2.50 -3.05 -3.86
CA LEU A 33 1.71 -2.45 -4.92
C LEU A 33 0.54 -3.37 -5.27
N GLY A 34 -0.53 -2.77 -5.79
CA GLY A 34 -1.66 -3.52 -6.27
C GLY A 34 -2.85 -3.45 -5.34
N LEU A 35 -3.67 -4.48 -5.38
CA LEU A 35 -4.98 -4.47 -4.74
C LEU A 35 -4.91 -4.89 -3.28
N TRP A 36 -5.52 -4.07 -2.44
CA TRP A 36 -5.64 -4.37 -1.02
C TRP A 36 -7.12 -4.30 -0.61
N HIS A 37 -7.53 -5.25 0.21
CA HIS A 37 -8.92 -5.32 0.69
C HIS A 37 -8.96 -4.83 2.12
N VAL A 38 -9.34 -3.56 2.31
CA VAL A 38 -9.52 -2.99 3.64
C VAL A 38 -10.80 -2.18 3.65
N GLU A 39 -11.37 -2.02 4.82
CA GLU A 39 -12.66 -1.33 4.92
C GLU A 39 -12.50 0.18 4.89
N LYS A 40 -11.43 0.70 5.44
CA LYS A 40 -11.23 2.13 5.55
C LYS A 40 -9.89 2.53 5.00
N GLU A 41 -9.87 3.73 4.44
CA GLU A 41 -8.66 4.31 3.90
C GLU A 41 -7.55 4.35 4.94
N GLU A 42 -7.88 4.76 6.15
CA GLU A 42 -6.88 4.88 7.21
C GLU A 42 -6.33 3.53 7.64
N ASP A 43 -7.07 2.45 7.43
CA ASP A 43 -6.61 1.11 7.77
C ASP A 43 -5.64 0.56 6.73
N LEU A 44 -5.63 1.16 5.53
CA LEU A 44 -4.78 0.67 4.45
C LEU A 44 -3.31 0.71 4.84
N VAL A 45 -2.85 1.85 5.35
CA VAL A 45 -1.45 2.00 5.72
C VAL A 45 -1.09 1.07 6.87
N ASP A 46 -1.97 0.98 7.87
CA ASP A 46 -1.73 0.09 9.00
C ASP A 46 -1.64 -1.36 8.55
N TYR A 47 -2.51 -1.75 7.63
CA TYR A 47 -2.51 -3.10 7.12
C TYR A 47 -1.21 -3.41 6.37
N ILE A 48 -0.77 -2.48 5.52
CA ILE A 48 0.47 -2.66 4.77
C ILE A 48 1.66 -2.74 5.72
N THR A 49 1.70 -1.87 6.73
CA THR A 49 2.75 -1.88 7.73
C THR A 49 2.79 -3.22 8.46
N ASP A 50 1.62 -3.75 8.82
CA ASP A 50 1.54 -5.02 9.51
C ASP A 50 2.04 -6.17 8.64
N LYS A 51 1.70 -6.13 7.36
CA LYS A 51 2.09 -7.21 6.44
C LYS A 51 3.56 -7.18 6.07
N THR A 52 4.12 -5.99 5.91
CA THR A 52 5.52 -5.85 5.49
C THR A 52 6.48 -5.72 6.65
N GLY A 53 6.00 -5.24 7.80
CA GLY A 53 6.86 -4.96 8.92
C GLY A 53 7.60 -3.64 8.83
N TRP A 54 7.30 -2.81 7.84
CA TRP A 54 7.97 -1.52 7.64
C TRP A 54 6.97 -0.40 7.62
N CYS A 55 7.39 0.74 8.17
CA CYS A 55 6.54 1.93 8.16
C CYS A 55 6.46 2.52 6.76
N VAL A 56 5.28 2.98 6.39
CA VAL A 56 5.07 3.64 5.11
C VAL A 56 5.46 5.10 5.23
N SER A 57 6.37 5.53 4.37
CA SER A 57 6.80 6.92 4.32
C SER A 57 5.92 7.75 3.41
N SER A 58 5.52 7.18 2.27
CA SER A 58 4.68 7.85 1.30
C SER A 58 3.88 6.81 0.54
N ILE A 59 2.66 7.13 0.17
CA ILE A 59 1.81 6.20 -0.55
C ILE A 59 0.87 6.96 -1.46
N GLN A 60 0.68 6.44 -2.66
CA GLN A 60 -0.34 6.92 -3.58
C GLN A 60 -1.24 5.75 -3.93
N TYR A 61 -2.52 5.95 -3.79
CA TYR A 61 -3.48 4.90 -4.03
C TYR A 61 -4.79 5.51 -4.49
N CYS A 62 -5.65 4.67 -5.07
CA CYS A 62 -7.01 5.07 -5.37
C CYS A 62 -7.96 4.02 -4.84
N GLU A 63 -9.14 4.48 -4.48
CA GLU A 63 -10.17 3.60 -3.99
C GLU A 63 -10.95 3.05 -5.18
N ASN A 64 -11.07 1.74 -5.24
CA ASN A 64 -11.84 1.08 -6.28
C ASN A 64 -13.12 0.58 -5.67
N ARG A 65 -14.22 1.29 -5.91
CA ARG A 65 -15.53 0.87 -5.45
C ARG A 65 -16.33 0.32 -6.60
N PRO A 66 -17.08 -0.74 -6.37
CA PRO A 66 -18.03 -1.15 -7.40
C PRO A 66 -19.11 -0.08 -7.46
N HIS A 67 -19.23 0.60 -8.58
CA HIS A 67 -20.27 1.58 -8.77
C HIS A 67 -21.49 0.89 -9.32
N PRO A 68 -22.63 1.20 -8.76
CA PRO A 68 -23.84 0.79 -9.44
C PRO A 68 -23.93 1.70 -10.62
N LEU A 69 -23.70 1.33 -11.62
CA LEU A 69 -23.89 1.97 -12.76
C LEU A 69 -24.15 3.37 -12.79
N THR A 70 -24.06 4.01 -12.36
CA THR A 70 -24.34 5.27 -12.51
C THR A 70 -23.56 6.17 -12.94
N SER A 71 -23.51 6.10 -13.32
CA SER A 71 -22.75 6.70 -13.69
C SER A 71 -22.90 7.78 -14.28
N TYR A 72 -23.65 7.68 -14.02
CA TYR A 72 -23.64 8.34 -14.51
C TYR A 72 -23.47 9.31 -14.60
N LYS A 73 -23.56 9.51 -14.59
CA LYS A 73 -23.39 10.17 -14.73
C LYS A 73 -23.15 10.57 -14.92
#